data_3952e008f6c9f7b3d7403b98e2a21541
#
_entry.id   3952e008f6c9f7b3d7403b98e2a21541
#
_cell.length_a   1.000
_cell.length_b   1.000
_cell.length_c   1.000
_cell.angle_alpha   90.00
_cell.angle_beta   90.00
_cell.angle_gamma   90.00
#
_symmetry.space_group_name_H-M   'P 1'
#
loop_
_entity.id
_entity.type
_entity.pdbx_description
1 polymer ?
#
loop_
_entity_poly.entity_id
_entity_poly.type
_entity_poly.pdbx_seq_one_letter_code
_entity_poly.pdbx_strand_id
1 'polypeptide(L)'
;MPAYTQEWLCQQIVEGTQEAIIFADRDGIIRLWNTGAEAMFGYAAAEAIGQSLDLIVPERQRGRHWEGYHKVMATGVTRYGKELLAVPAVRKDGTRISLEFTIVLLRDEAGQPMGTAALMRDVTTRWQQERAVKERLAALEMKEETEKRRRGETEKEV
;
A
#
# COMPACT_ATOMS: atom_id res chain seq x y z
N MET A 1 -1.83 24.15 32.28
CA MET A 1 -2.74 23.55 31.26
C MET A 1 -1.97 23.32 30.00
N PRO A 2 -1.96 22.11 29.46
CA PRO A 2 -1.39 21.92 28.12
C PRO A 2 -2.20 22.77 27.13
N ALA A 3 -1.47 23.41 26.20
CA ALA A 3 -2.08 24.26 25.18
C ALA A 3 -2.85 23.46 24.10
N TYR A 4 -2.95 22.13 24.26
CA TYR A 4 -3.51 21.21 23.27
C TYR A 4 -4.24 20.05 23.95
N THR A 5 -5.31 19.57 23.33
CA THR A 5 -6.01 18.34 23.71
C THR A 5 -5.47 17.15 22.91
N GLN A 6 -5.71 15.93 23.40
CA GLN A 6 -5.34 14.71 22.66
C GLN A 6 -6.09 14.64 21.32
N GLU A 7 -7.34 15.02 21.28
CA GLU A 7 -8.14 15.07 20.06
C GLU A 7 -7.52 16.00 19.02
N TRP A 8 -7.15 17.22 19.42
CA TRP A 8 -6.47 18.17 18.56
C TRP A 8 -5.13 17.61 18.04
N LEU A 9 -4.33 16.99 18.91
CA LEU A 9 -3.07 16.36 18.51
C LEU A 9 -3.28 15.24 17.46
N CYS A 10 -4.25 14.35 17.70
CA CYS A 10 -4.57 13.28 16.74
C CYS A 10 -4.98 13.86 15.38
N GLN A 11 -5.83 14.88 15.39
CA GLN A 11 -6.25 15.56 14.16
C GLN A 11 -5.05 16.20 13.44
N GLN A 12 -4.18 16.92 14.14
CA GLN A 12 -3.00 17.54 13.54
C GLN A 12 -2.02 16.51 12.96
N ILE A 13 -1.83 15.39 13.63
CA ILE A 13 -0.95 14.31 13.16
C ILE A 13 -1.54 13.66 11.90
N VAL A 14 -2.83 13.32 11.92
CA VAL A 14 -3.50 12.69 10.79
C VAL A 14 -3.48 13.60 9.56
N GLU A 15 -3.77 14.88 9.73
CA GLU A 15 -3.79 15.82 8.60
C GLU A 15 -2.41 16.29 8.16
N GLY A 16 -1.45 16.37 9.08
CA GLY A 16 -0.12 16.91 8.81
C GLY A 16 0.89 15.90 8.24
N THR A 17 0.60 14.59 8.30
CA THR A 17 1.51 13.58 7.76
C THR A 17 1.46 13.51 6.23
N GLN A 18 2.61 13.20 5.61
CA GLN A 18 2.69 12.92 4.17
C GLN A 18 2.20 11.51 3.81
N GLU A 19 2.07 10.63 4.77
CA GLU A 19 1.47 9.33 4.56
C GLU A 19 -0.03 9.47 4.30
N ALA A 20 -0.55 8.66 3.40
CA ALA A 20 -1.99 8.60 3.20
C ALA A 20 -2.63 7.83 4.35
N ILE A 21 -3.56 8.47 5.04
CA ILE A 21 -4.40 7.83 6.05
C ILE A 21 -5.83 7.83 5.54
N ILE A 22 -6.36 6.62 5.35
CA ILE A 22 -7.69 6.40 4.78
C ILE A 22 -8.44 5.48 5.71
N PHE A 23 -9.67 5.87 6.09
CA PHE A 23 -10.59 4.97 6.77
C PHE A 23 -11.77 4.67 5.87
N ALA A 24 -12.12 3.38 5.75
CA ALA A 24 -13.32 2.90 5.09
C ALA A 24 -14.19 2.12 6.08
N ASP A 25 -15.50 2.31 5.99
CA ASP A 25 -16.47 1.63 6.84
C ASP A 25 -16.68 0.16 6.45
N ARG A 26 -17.65 -0.50 7.09
CA ARG A 26 -17.97 -1.94 6.84
C ARG A 26 -18.28 -2.26 5.39
N ASP A 27 -18.86 -1.32 4.66
CA ASP A 27 -19.24 -1.46 3.27
C ASP A 27 -18.10 -1.05 2.32
N GLY A 28 -16.95 -0.67 2.87
CA GLY A 28 -15.81 -0.21 2.09
C GLY A 28 -15.98 1.19 1.52
N ILE A 29 -16.84 1.99 2.13
CA ILE A 29 -17.04 3.39 1.75
C ILE A 29 -16.07 4.25 2.53
N ILE A 30 -15.35 5.10 1.83
CA ILE A 30 -14.33 6.00 2.38
C ILE A 30 -15.00 7.05 3.27
N ARG A 31 -14.55 7.16 4.52
CA ARG A 31 -15.05 8.11 5.51
C ARG A 31 -13.98 9.06 6.05
N LEU A 32 -12.70 8.73 5.88
CA LEU A 32 -11.57 9.59 6.17
C LEU A 32 -10.57 9.55 5.03
N TRP A 33 -10.09 10.71 4.66
CA TRP A 33 -9.14 10.93 3.58
C TRP A 33 -8.31 12.16 3.92
N ASN A 34 -7.09 11.95 4.40
CA ASN A 34 -6.24 13.04 4.87
C ASN A 34 -5.50 13.76 3.73
N THR A 35 -4.79 14.81 4.06
CA THR A 35 -3.97 15.58 3.10
C THR A 35 -2.93 14.71 2.38
N GLY A 36 -2.32 13.76 3.08
CA GLY A 36 -1.39 12.79 2.46
C GLY A 36 -2.07 11.92 1.40
N ALA A 37 -3.31 11.50 1.61
CA ALA A 37 -4.10 10.77 0.63
C ALA A 37 -4.45 11.63 -0.60
N GLU A 38 -4.80 12.90 -0.40
CA GLU A 38 -5.01 13.85 -1.49
C GLU A 38 -3.79 13.98 -2.38
N ALA A 39 -2.61 14.16 -1.79
CA ALA A 39 -1.35 14.29 -2.52
C ALA A 39 -0.96 12.98 -3.23
N MET A 40 -1.17 11.84 -2.58
CA MET A 40 -0.78 10.53 -3.11
C MET A 40 -1.66 10.08 -4.28
N PHE A 41 -2.97 10.23 -4.18
CA PHE A 41 -3.93 9.71 -5.16
C PHE A 41 -4.49 10.75 -6.12
N GLY A 42 -4.36 12.03 -5.82
CA GLY A 42 -4.83 13.12 -6.67
C GLY A 42 -6.33 13.45 -6.54
N TYR A 43 -7.04 12.82 -5.60
CA TYR A 43 -8.43 13.15 -5.29
C TYR A 43 -8.48 14.08 -4.07
N ALA A 44 -9.25 15.16 -4.13
CA ALA A 44 -9.59 15.94 -2.95
C ALA A 44 -10.45 15.12 -1.99
N ALA A 45 -10.38 15.40 -0.69
CA ALA A 45 -11.20 14.71 0.31
C ALA A 45 -12.70 14.78 -0.03
N ALA A 46 -13.19 15.91 -0.51
CA ALA A 46 -14.57 16.08 -0.95
C ALA A 46 -14.98 15.17 -2.12
N GLU A 47 -14.03 14.77 -2.96
CA GLU A 47 -14.27 13.82 -4.07
C GLU A 47 -14.23 12.36 -3.58
N ALA A 48 -13.34 12.04 -2.65
CA ALA A 48 -13.08 10.67 -2.21
C ALA A 48 -14.05 10.20 -1.12
N ILE A 49 -14.38 11.04 -0.15
CA ILE A 49 -15.29 10.70 0.95
C ILE A 49 -16.68 10.36 0.39
N GLY A 50 -17.22 9.23 0.79
CA GLY A 50 -18.48 8.69 0.29
C GLY A 50 -18.34 7.77 -0.94
N GLN A 51 -17.14 7.66 -1.52
CA GLN A 51 -16.85 6.74 -2.61
C GLN A 51 -16.38 5.38 -2.08
N SER A 52 -16.54 4.35 -2.90
CA SER A 52 -15.99 3.02 -2.66
C SER A 52 -14.46 3.04 -2.73
N LEU A 53 -13.79 2.14 -2.01
CA LEU A 53 -12.35 1.87 -2.15
C LEU A 53 -11.94 1.47 -3.58
N ASP A 54 -12.88 1.10 -4.44
CA ASP A 54 -12.62 0.88 -5.87
C ASP A 54 -11.99 2.10 -6.56
N LEU A 55 -12.14 3.28 -5.95
CA LEU A 55 -11.50 4.51 -6.41
C LEU A 55 -9.97 4.36 -6.61
N ILE A 56 -9.32 3.60 -5.73
CA ILE A 56 -7.86 3.42 -5.71
C ILE A 56 -7.42 1.98 -5.97
N VAL A 57 -8.33 1.02 -5.99
CA VAL A 57 -8.04 -0.40 -6.25
C VAL A 57 -8.11 -0.66 -7.76
N PRO A 58 -7.02 -1.14 -8.39
CA PRO A 58 -7.04 -1.50 -9.80
C PRO A 58 -8.12 -2.53 -10.13
N GLU A 59 -8.82 -2.37 -11.22
CA GLU A 59 -9.99 -3.16 -11.60
C GLU A 59 -9.76 -4.67 -11.50
N ARG A 60 -8.60 -5.15 -11.98
CA ARG A 60 -8.26 -6.59 -11.95
C ARG A 60 -8.15 -7.17 -10.54
N GLN A 61 -7.98 -6.32 -9.54
CA GLN A 61 -7.76 -6.74 -8.15
C GLN A 61 -8.98 -6.53 -7.26
N ARG A 62 -10.02 -5.87 -7.76
CA ARG A 62 -11.23 -5.56 -6.98
C ARG A 62 -11.90 -6.79 -6.41
N GLY A 63 -12.07 -7.84 -7.20
CA GLY A 63 -12.68 -9.09 -6.74
C GLY A 63 -11.96 -9.68 -5.52
N ARG A 64 -10.65 -9.83 -5.61
CA ARG A 64 -9.82 -10.34 -4.52
C ARG A 64 -9.80 -9.41 -3.30
N HIS A 65 -9.75 -8.11 -3.54
CA HIS A 65 -9.81 -7.10 -2.50
C HIS A 65 -11.10 -7.20 -1.68
N TRP A 66 -12.24 -7.24 -2.34
CA TRP A 66 -13.55 -7.32 -1.69
C TRP A 66 -13.77 -8.65 -0.96
N GLU A 67 -13.33 -9.75 -1.53
CA GLU A 67 -13.35 -11.04 -0.85
C GLU A 67 -12.61 -10.97 0.51
N GLY A 68 -11.39 -10.43 0.51
CA GLY A 68 -10.60 -10.23 1.72
C GLY A 68 -11.25 -9.23 2.69
N TYR A 69 -11.77 -8.12 2.20
CA TYR A 69 -12.41 -7.09 3.01
C TYR A 69 -13.65 -7.61 3.74
N HIS A 70 -14.55 -8.26 3.02
CA HIS A 70 -15.77 -8.86 3.60
C HIS A 70 -15.44 -9.93 4.62
N LYS A 71 -14.40 -10.74 4.39
CA LYS A 71 -13.93 -11.73 5.33
C LYS A 71 -13.46 -11.11 6.64
N VAL A 72 -12.69 -10.03 6.59
CA VAL A 72 -12.23 -9.29 7.76
C VAL A 72 -13.42 -8.69 8.52
N MET A 73 -14.39 -8.10 7.83
CA MET A 73 -15.59 -7.55 8.46
C MET A 73 -16.47 -8.62 9.10
N ALA A 74 -16.54 -9.82 8.55
CA ALA A 74 -17.32 -10.94 9.08
C ALA A 74 -16.63 -11.62 10.27
N THR A 75 -15.32 -11.82 10.21
CA THR A 75 -14.57 -12.60 11.22
C THR A 75 -13.92 -11.73 12.30
N GLY A 76 -13.68 -10.46 12.03
CA GLY A 76 -12.91 -9.57 12.91
C GLY A 76 -11.42 -9.95 13.01
N VAL A 77 -10.93 -10.80 12.10
CA VAL A 77 -9.54 -11.24 12.04
C VAL A 77 -8.89 -10.72 10.78
N THR A 78 -7.79 -9.99 10.94
CA THR A 78 -6.94 -9.57 9.85
C THR A 78 -5.60 -10.29 9.91
N ARG A 79 -5.13 -10.82 8.77
CA ARG A 79 -3.79 -11.39 8.65
C ARG A 79 -2.69 -10.33 8.82
N TYR A 80 -3.02 -9.08 8.62
CA TYR A 80 -2.09 -8.00 8.30
C TYR A 80 -2.01 -6.93 9.39
N GLY A 81 -2.50 -7.19 10.58
CA GLY A 81 -2.46 -6.23 11.69
C GLY A 81 -1.05 -5.83 12.13
N LYS A 82 -0.02 -6.60 11.76
CA LYS A 82 1.39 -6.35 12.07
C LYS A 82 2.32 -6.49 10.86
N GLU A 83 1.82 -6.94 9.73
CA GLU A 83 2.59 -7.14 8.50
C GLU A 83 2.39 -5.98 7.53
N LEU A 84 3.49 -5.60 6.89
CA LEU A 84 3.49 -4.60 5.84
C LEU A 84 3.00 -5.22 4.54
N LEU A 85 1.92 -4.65 3.99
CA LEU A 85 1.38 -5.06 2.70
C LEU A 85 2.01 -4.28 1.56
N ALA A 86 2.34 -4.96 0.47
CA ALA A 86 2.77 -4.35 -0.78
C ALA A 86 1.77 -4.66 -1.88
N VAL A 87 1.10 -3.63 -2.38
CA VAL A 87 0.06 -3.76 -3.41
C VAL A 87 0.13 -2.63 -4.42
N PRO A 88 -0.32 -2.85 -5.67
CA PRO A 88 -0.53 -1.77 -6.61
C PRO A 88 -1.82 -0.99 -6.28
N ALA A 89 -1.80 0.30 -6.60
CA ALA A 89 -2.95 1.18 -6.57
C ALA A 89 -3.00 2.04 -7.84
N VAL A 90 -4.09 2.77 -8.03
CA VAL A 90 -4.28 3.66 -9.16
C VAL A 90 -4.63 5.06 -8.67
N ARG A 91 -4.00 6.06 -9.28
CA ARG A 91 -4.29 7.48 -9.05
C ARG A 91 -5.45 7.97 -9.92
N LYS A 92 -5.95 9.16 -9.62
CA LYS A 92 -6.98 9.85 -10.42
C LYS A 92 -6.62 9.99 -11.90
N ASP A 93 -5.35 10.23 -12.21
CA ASP A 93 -4.86 10.35 -13.59
C ASP A 93 -4.64 9.01 -14.29
N GLY A 94 -4.95 7.89 -13.65
CA GLY A 94 -4.76 6.55 -14.16
C GLY A 94 -3.36 5.97 -13.94
N THR A 95 -2.44 6.73 -13.36
CA THR A 95 -1.07 6.26 -13.07
C THR A 95 -1.10 5.17 -12.01
N ARG A 96 -0.39 4.07 -12.26
CA ARG A 96 -0.18 3.01 -11.29
C ARG A 96 0.96 3.34 -10.35
N ILE A 97 0.74 3.07 -9.08
CA ILE A 97 1.75 3.21 -8.01
C ILE A 97 1.84 1.93 -7.21
N SER A 98 2.99 1.71 -6.58
CA SER A 98 3.21 0.63 -5.62
C SER A 98 3.09 1.19 -4.21
N LEU A 99 2.22 0.58 -3.40
CA LEU A 99 1.99 0.98 -2.01
C LEU A 99 2.55 -0.05 -1.05
N GLU A 100 3.09 0.44 0.05
CA GLU A 100 3.19 -0.31 1.30
C GLU A 100 2.24 0.30 2.32
N PHE A 101 1.54 -0.54 3.08
CA PHE A 101 0.62 -0.06 4.09
C PHE A 101 0.43 -1.04 5.23
N THR A 102 0.01 -0.51 6.35
CA THR A 102 -0.50 -1.26 7.50
C THR A 102 -1.97 -0.97 7.70
N ILE A 103 -2.69 -1.90 8.30
CA ILE A 103 -4.13 -1.80 8.55
C ILE A 103 -4.40 -1.81 10.04
N VAL A 104 -5.28 -0.93 10.47
CA VAL A 104 -5.89 -0.93 11.80
C VAL A 104 -7.37 -1.26 11.66
N LEU A 105 -7.81 -2.35 12.28
CA LEU A 105 -9.22 -2.70 12.34
C LEU A 105 -9.87 -1.93 13.48
N LEU A 106 -10.80 -1.03 13.13
CA LEU A 106 -11.58 -0.28 14.12
C LEU A 106 -12.79 -1.09 14.55
N ARG A 107 -13.08 -1.06 15.84
CA ARG A 107 -14.22 -1.78 16.47
C ARG A 107 -15.08 -0.81 17.24
N ASP A 108 -16.36 -1.14 17.32
CA ASP A 108 -17.30 -0.45 18.19
C ASP A 108 -17.14 -0.88 19.67
N GLU A 109 -17.95 -0.31 20.54
CA GLU A 109 -17.95 -0.63 21.99
C GLU A 109 -18.31 -2.11 22.26
N ALA A 110 -19.06 -2.76 21.37
CA ALA A 110 -19.38 -4.17 21.44
C ALA A 110 -18.29 -5.08 20.84
N GLY A 111 -17.17 -4.52 20.37
CA GLY A 111 -16.06 -5.22 19.76
C GLY A 111 -16.30 -5.66 18.31
N GLN A 112 -17.37 -5.20 17.67
CA GLN A 112 -17.68 -5.52 16.29
C GLN A 112 -16.85 -4.68 15.30
N PRO A 113 -16.35 -5.25 14.21
CA PRO A 113 -15.63 -4.49 13.20
C PRO A 113 -16.48 -3.37 12.61
N MET A 114 -15.97 -2.16 12.62
CA MET A 114 -16.61 -0.97 12.03
C MET A 114 -16.05 -0.62 10.66
N GLY A 115 -14.80 -0.98 10.41
CA GLY A 115 -14.07 -0.64 9.22
C GLY A 115 -12.58 -0.76 9.41
N THR A 116 -11.82 -0.40 8.41
CA THR A 116 -10.35 -0.42 8.44
C THR A 116 -9.78 0.96 8.19
N ALA A 117 -8.77 1.32 8.97
CA ALA A 117 -7.88 2.43 8.65
C ALA A 117 -6.59 1.89 8.03
N ALA A 118 -6.18 2.44 6.92
CA ALA A 118 -4.92 2.11 6.25
C ALA A 118 -3.97 3.30 6.30
N LEU A 119 -2.72 3.03 6.70
CA LEU A 119 -1.62 4.00 6.67
C LEU A 119 -0.69 3.59 5.54
N MET A 120 -0.62 4.39 4.49
CA MET A 120 -0.02 4.03 3.21
C MET A 120 1.17 4.90 2.86
N ARG A 121 2.18 4.27 2.23
CA ARG A 121 3.32 4.93 1.59
C ARG A 121 3.40 4.57 0.12
N ASP A 122 3.69 5.57 -0.71
CA ASP A 122 4.08 5.34 -2.09
C ASP A 122 5.55 4.92 -2.13
N VAL A 123 5.79 3.68 -2.55
CA VAL A 123 7.13 3.09 -2.65
C VAL A 123 7.51 2.80 -4.11
N THR A 124 6.84 3.42 -5.06
CA THR A 124 7.03 3.19 -6.49
C THR A 124 8.49 3.40 -6.91
N THR A 125 9.09 4.51 -6.52
CA THR A 125 10.49 4.83 -6.85
C THR A 125 11.45 3.82 -6.23
N ARG A 126 11.29 3.49 -4.96
CA ARG A 126 12.10 2.48 -4.26
C ARG A 126 11.99 1.12 -4.94
N TRP A 127 10.79 0.69 -5.26
CA TRP A 127 10.55 -0.59 -5.93
C TRP A 127 11.19 -0.66 -7.32
N GLN A 128 11.10 0.42 -8.10
CA GLN A 128 11.75 0.52 -9.40
C GLN A 128 13.28 0.44 -9.30
N GLN A 129 13.86 1.12 -8.31
CA GLN A 129 15.30 1.07 -8.04
C GLN A 129 15.76 -0.34 -7.62
N GLU A 130 15.06 -0.98 -6.70
CA GLU A 130 15.36 -2.34 -6.26
C GLU A 130 15.27 -3.34 -7.43
N ARG A 131 14.27 -3.21 -8.28
CA ARG A 131 14.11 -4.03 -9.47
C ARG A 131 15.26 -3.82 -10.44
N ALA A 132 15.66 -2.59 -10.73
CA ALA A 132 16.77 -2.27 -11.60
C ALA A 132 18.10 -2.86 -11.07
N VAL A 133 18.34 -2.80 -9.77
CA VAL A 133 19.51 -3.42 -9.14
C VAL A 133 19.50 -4.93 -9.29
N LYS A 134 18.36 -5.59 -9.04
CA LYS A 134 18.22 -7.05 -9.22
C LYS A 134 18.47 -7.49 -10.67
N GLU A 135 17.91 -6.76 -11.63
CA GLU A 135 18.11 -7.06 -13.06
C GLU A 135 19.58 -6.91 -13.48
N ARG A 136 20.25 -5.87 -12.95
CA ARG A 136 21.68 -5.65 -13.22
C ARG A 136 22.56 -6.73 -12.60
N LEU A 137 22.25 -7.17 -11.39
CA LEU A 137 22.97 -8.26 -10.71
C LEU A 137 22.83 -9.56 -11.49
N ALA A 138 21.61 -9.94 -11.87
CA ALA A 138 21.35 -11.14 -12.67
C ALA A 138 22.11 -11.12 -14.00
N ALA A 139 22.18 -9.96 -14.68
CA ALA A 139 22.94 -9.81 -15.93
C ALA A 139 24.44 -9.98 -15.73
N LEU A 140 25.00 -9.54 -14.61
CA LEU A 140 26.41 -9.73 -14.26
C LEU A 140 26.72 -11.19 -13.96
N GLU A 141 25.88 -11.88 -13.21
CA GLU A 141 26.04 -13.30 -12.89
C GLU A 141 26.01 -14.15 -14.18
N MET A 142 25.11 -13.87 -15.11
CA MET A 142 25.06 -14.55 -16.41
C MET A 142 26.32 -14.32 -17.24
N LYS A 143 26.90 -13.12 -17.21
CA LYS A 143 28.17 -12.83 -17.90
C LYS A 143 29.32 -13.63 -17.34
N GLU A 144 29.43 -13.69 -16.01
CA GLU A 144 30.47 -14.46 -15.34
C GLU A 144 30.36 -15.95 -15.64
N GLU A 145 29.15 -16.52 -15.65
CA GLU A 145 28.94 -17.92 -16.01
C GLU A 145 29.32 -18.20 -17.47
N THR A 146 28.99 -17.28 -18.39
CA THR A 146 29.34 -17.41 -19.80
C THR A 146 30.84 -17.34 -19.99
N GLU A 147 31.53 -16.44 -19.30
CA GLU A 147 33.01 -16.36 -19.36
C GLU A 147 33.69 -17.61 -18.78
N LYS A 148 33.19 -18.14 -17.65
CA LYS A 148 33.67 -19.38 -17.06
C LYS A 148 33.52 -20.57 -18.02
N ARG A 149 32.40 -20.70 -18.71
CA ARG A 149 32.16 -21.71 -19.69
C ARG A 149 33.17 -21.61 -20.88
N ARG A 150 33.36 -20.42 -21.40
CA ARG A 150 34.32 -20.18 -22.49
C ARG A 150 35.77 -20.53 -22.10
N ARG A 151 36.18 -20.17 -20.88
CA ARG A 151 37.53 -20.54 -20.37
C ARG A 151 37.67 -22.02 -20.16
N GLY A 152 36.65 -22.71 -19.64
CA GLY A 152 36.68 -24.17 -19.47
C GLY A 152 36.65 -24.96 -20.76
N GLU A 153 36.12 -24.42 -21.87
CA GLU A 153 36.15 -25.00 -23.21
C GLU A 153 37.53 -24.86 -23.82
N THR A 154 38.21 -23.72 -23.68
CA THR A 154 39.58 -23.50 -24.19
C THR A 154 40.65 -24.32 -23.48
N GLU A 155 40.46 -24.70 -22.19
CA GLU A 155 41.37 -25.59 -21.47
C GLU A 155 41.24 -27.08 -21.85
N LYS A 156 40.15 -27.48 -22.48
CA LYS A 156 39.91 -28.86 -22.93
C LYS A 156 40.39 -29.16 -24.37
N GLU A 157 40.71 -28.13 -25.14
CA GLU A 157 41.22 -28.25 -26.52
C GLU A 157 42.74 -28.20 -26.64
N VAL A 158 43.48 -28.11 -25.53
CA VAL A 158 44.93 -28.19 -25.46
C VAL A 158 45.35 -29.51 -24.81
#